data_985f6dcdca407f2748a9d6d6b16e6b2d
#
_entry.id   985f6dcdca407f2748a9d6d6b16e6b2d
#
_cell.length_a   1.000
_cell.length_b   1.000
_cell.length_c   1.000
_cell.angle_alpha   90.00
_cell.angle_beta   90.00
_cell.angle_gamma   90.00
#
_symmetry.space_group_name_H-M   'P 1'
#
loop_
_entity.id
_entity.type
_entity.pdbx_description
1 polymer ?
#
loop_
_entity_poly.entity_id
_entity_poly.type
_entity_poly.pdbx_seq_one_letter_code
_entity_poly.pdbx_strand_id
1 'polypeptide(L)'
;MSRTDPETTLEDTVASPPINAERLLQLITDEYESLPRQLKRIASYMSQQSDRIMVDRIIDIARECEVHPSAIVRFSQRFGFSGFSEMQALFRDAYTHK
;
A
#
# COMPACT_ATOMS: atom_id res chain seq x y z
N MET A 1 5.53 -9.57 -31.69
CA MET A 1 5.66 -9.44 -30.94
C MET A 1 5.90 -9.33 -30.39
N SER A 2 5.56 -9.32 -30.44
CA SER A 2 5.68 -9.23 -29.45
C SER A 2 5.66 -8.93 -28.98
N ARG A 3 5.34 -8.95 -28.79
CA ARG A 3 5.21 -8.57 -27.92
C ARG A 3 5.00 -8.36 -27.38
N THR A 4 4.70 -8.30 -27.48
CA THR A 4 4.51 -8.02 -26.58
C THR A 4 4.21 -7.75 -26.20
N ASP A 5 3.75 -7.83 -26.27
CA ASP A 5 3.50 -7.66 -25.53
C ASP A 5 3.20 -7.09 -25.16
N PRO A 6 2.89 -6.97 -25.24
CA PRO A 6 2.73 -6.42 -24.60
C PRO A 6 2.16 -6.39 -24.16
N GLU A 7 1.75 -6.48 -24.16
CA GLU A 7 1.33 -6.54 -23.52
C GLU A 7 1.42 -6.76 -22.65
N THR A 8 0.96 -6.73 -23.24
CA THR A 8 0.84 -7.25 -22.04
C THR A 8 1.35 -6.55 -20.94
N THR A 9 1.83 -5.90 -20.90
CA THR A 9 2.54 -5.36 -19.83
C THR A 9 1.82 -4.39 -19.00
N LEU A 10 0.94 -3.65 -19.53
CA LEU A 10 0.36 -2.64 -18.71
C LEU A 10 -0.77 -3.12 -17.85
N GLU A 11 -1.45 -4.11 -18.27
CA GLU A 11 -2.54 -4.56 -17.44
C GLU A 11 -2.03 -5.25 -16.21
N ASP A 12 -0.90 -5.89 -16.28
CA ASP A 12 -0.41 -6.53 -15.10
C ASP A 12 0.07 -5.55 -14.07
N THR A 13 0.57 -4.41 -14.49
CA THR A 13 1.00 -3.44 -13.51
C THR A 13 -0.16 -2.87 -12.73
N VAL A 14 -1.35 -2.91 -13.29
CA VAL A 14 -2.50 -2.36 -12.61
C VAL A 14 -2.99 -3.24 -11.49
N ALA A 15 -2.96 -4.53 -11.70
CA ALA A 15 -3.64 -5.44 -10.81
C ALA A 15 -2.75 -6.11 -9.79
N SER A 16 -1.48 -6.17 -10.02
CA SER A 16 -0.61 -6.98 -9.18
C SER A 16 -0.18 -6.22 -7.93
N PRO A 17 -0.45 -6.78 -6.75
CA PRO A 17 0.07 -6.15 -5.53
C PRO A 17 1.57 -6.36 -5.42
N PRO A 18 2.24 -5.53 -4.62
CA PRO A 18 3.67 -5.70 -4.38
C PRO A 18 3.96 -7.05 -3.72
N ILE A 19 5.14 -7.56 -3.97
CA ILE A 19 5.53 -8.87 -3.46
C ILE A 19 5.80 -8.85 -1.96
N ASN A 20 6.38 -7.76 -1.47
CA ASN A 20 6.72 -7.66 -0.06
C ASN A 20 6.62 -6.23 0.41
N ALA A 21 6.80 -6.03 1.72
CA ALA A 21 6.65 -4.73 2.32
C ALA A 21 7.67 -3.73 1.80
N GLU A 22 8.88 -4.17 1.56
CA GLU A 22 9.93 -3.28 1.06
C GLU A 22 9.54 -2.73 -0.31
N ARG A 23 9.04 -3.60 -1.17
CA ARG A 23 8.60 -3.17 -2.50
C ARG A 23 7.41 -2.22 -2.39
N LEU A 24 6.49 -2.50 -1.48
CA LEU A 24 5.35 -1.63 -1.27
C LEU A 24 5.79 -0.24 -0.84
N LEU A 25 6.72 -0.16 0.10
CA LEU A 25 7.21 1.14 0.57
C LEU A 25 7.90 1.91 -0.54
N GLN A 26 8.60 1.21 -1.41
CA GLN A 26 9.23 1.84 -2.54
C GLN A 26 8.19 2.42 -3.51
N LEU A 27 7.15 1.65 -3.78
CA LEU A 27 6.07 2.12 -4.65
C LEU A 27 5.36 3.33 -4.05
N ILE A 28 5.17 3.31 -2.74
CA ILE A 28 4.54 4.44 -2.07
C ILE A 28 5.38 5.69 -2.24
N THR A 29 6.69 5.56 -2.09
CA THR A 29 7.59 6.67 -2.28
C THR A 29 7.54 7.19 -3.72
N ASP A 30 7.56 6.27 -4.68
CA ASP A 30 7.56 6.64 -6.09
C ASP A 30 6.29 7.36 -6.48
N GLU A 31 5.16 6.98 -5.91
CA GLU A 31 3.88 7.56 -6.28
C GLU A 31 3.41 8.69 -5.38
N TYR A 32 4.20 9.01 -4.37
CA TYR A 32 3.76 9.95 -3.34
C TYR A 32 3.20 11.26 -3.93
N GLU A 33 3.90 11.83 -4.89
CA GLU A 33 3.50 13.13 -5.42
C GLU A 33 2.18 13.09 -6.18
N SER A 34 1.80 11.92 -6.67
CA SER A 34 0.55 11.79 -7.41
C SER A 34 -0.62 11.42 -6.53
N LEU A 35 -0.40 11.22 -5.24
CA LEU A 35 -1.47 10.83 -4.34
C LEU A 35 -2.33 12.01 -3.93
N PRO A 36 -3.65 11.80 -3.76
CA PRO A 36 -4.48 12.83 -3.14
C PRO A 36 -4.01 13.13 -1.72
N ARG A 37 -4.38 14.30 -1.22
CA ARG A 37 -3.90 14.77 0.07
C ARG A 37 -4.09 13.74 1.19
N GLN A 38 -5.27 13.16 1.28
CA GLN A 38 -5.53 12.21 2.35
C GLN A 38 -4.65 10.96 2.22
N LEU A 39 -4.44 10.53 1.00
CA LEU A 39 -3.59 9.35 0.79
C LEU A 39 -2.13 9.67 1.03
N LYS A 40 -1.72 10.92 0.85
CA LYS A 40 -0.36 11.30 1.20
C LYS A 40 -0.13 11.19 2.70
N ARG A 41 -1.13 11.53 3.50
CA ARG A 41 -1.01 11.38 4.95
C ARG A 41 -0.81 9.92 5.33
N ILE A 42 -1.54 9.04 4.69
CA ILE A 42 -1.41 7.62 4.94
C ILE A 42 -0.04 7.14 4.49
N ALA A 43 0.43 7.61 3.34
CA ALA A 43 1.73 7.23 2.83
C ALA A 43 2.84 7.61 3.80
N SER A 44 2.77 8.81 4.36
CA SER A 44 3.76 9.25 5.33
C SER A 44 3.75 8.38 6.57
N TYR A 45 2.56 8.03 7.03
CA TYR A 45 2.43 7.17 8.20
C TYR A 45 3.03 5.80 7.94
N MET A 46 2.73 5.25 6.76
CA MET A 46 3.26 3.94 6.39
C MET A 46 4.78 3.92 6.39
N SER A 47 5.40 4.98 5.88
CA SER A 47 6.84 5.06 5.80
C SER A 47 7.48 5.24 7.16
N GLN A 48 6.82 5.96 8.05
CA GLN A 48 7.42 6.30 9.35
C GLN A 48 7.07 5.32 10.45
N GLN A 49 5.92 4.67 10.34
CA GLN A 49 5.41 3.80 11.38
C GLN A 49 5.09 2.41 10.86
N SER A 50 5.96 1.87 10.01
CA SER A 50 5.66 0.60 9.38
C SER A 50 5.54 -0.54 10.40
N ASP A 51 6.23 -0.43 11.53
CA ASP A 51 6.11 -1.46 12.56
C ASP A 51 4.74 -1.44 13.24
N ARG A 52 4.06 -0.30 13.22
CA ARG A 52 2.73 -0.22 13.82
C ARG A 52 1.64 -0.73 12.89
N ILE A 53 1.90 -0.71 11.59
CA ILE A 53 0.92 -1.14 10.61
C ILE A 53 0.48 -2.59 10.85
N MET A 54 1.39 -3.43 11.28
CA MET A 54 1.08 -4.86 11.42
C MET A 54 0.25 -5.18 12.65
N VAL A 55 0.13 -4.26 13.60
CA VAL A 55 -0.61 -4.52 14.84
C VAL A 55 -1.82 -3.61 15.04
N ASP A 56 -1.81 -2.43 14.45
CA ASP A 56 -2.90 -1.48 14.66
C ASP A 56 -4.10 -1.83 13.81
N ARG A 57 -5.28 -1.47 14.32
CA ARG A 57 -6.50 -1.65 13.56
C ARG A 57 -6.67 -0.47 12.61
N ILE A 58 -7.50 -0.69 11.59
CA ILE A 58 -7.72 0.35 10.58
C ILE A 58 -8.21 1.65 11.21
N ILE A 59 -9.06 1.55 12.24
CA ILE A 59 -9.60 2.76 12.86
C ILE A 59 -8.53 3.52 13.63
N ASP A 60 -7.57 2.81 14.18
CA ASP A 60 -6.47 3.46 14.92
C ASP A 60 -5.56 4.19 13.93
N ILE A 61 -5.27 3.57 12.81
CA ILE A 61 -4.42 4.18 11.79
C ILE A 61 -5.11 5.40 11.20
N ALA A 62 -6.41 5.28 10.94
CA ALA A 62 -7.16 6.40 10.38
C ALA A 62 -7.14 7.59 11.32
N ARG A 63 -7.25 7.33 12.63
CA ARG A 63 -7.20 8.39 13.63
C ARG A 63 -5.84 9.08 13.63
N GLU A 64 -4.77 8.29 13.57
CA GLU A 64 -3.43 8.85 13.56
C GLU A 64 -3.16 9.67 12.31
N CYS A 65 -3.70 9.24 11.19
CA CYS A 65 -3.53 9.94 9.93
C CYS A 65 -4.52 11.09 9.76
N GLU A 66 -5.50 11.18 10.66
CA GLU A 66 -6.54 12.19 10.57
C GLU A 66 -7.34 12.07 9.28
N VAL A 67 -7.69 10.85 8.94
CA VAL A 67 -8.50 10.57 7.76
C VAL A 67 -9.63 9.62 8.14
N HIS A 68 -10.61 9.52 7.26
CA HIS A 68 -11.69 8.56 7.46
C HIS A 68 -11.16 7.14 7.16
N PRO A 69 -11.65 6.12 7.89
CA PRO A 69 -11.20 4.75 7.60
C PRO A 69 -11.35 4.33 6.16
N SER A 70 -12.34 4.84 5.45
CA SER A 70 -12.51 4.50 4.03
C SER A 70 -11.31 4.95 3.20
N ALA A 71 -10.59 5.97 3.65
CA ALA A 71 -9.39 6.40 2.94
C ALA A 71 -8.30 5.35 3.02
N ILE A 72 -8.23 4.64 4.16
CA ILE A 72 -7.26 3.56 4.31
C ILE A 72 -7.57 2.44 3.33
N VAL A 73 -8.85 2.13 3.17
CA VAL A 73 -9.27 1.11 2.22
C VAL A 73 -8.89 1.53 0.80
N ARG A 74 -9.17 2.76 0.45
CA ARG A 74 -8.84 3.26 -0.88
C ARG A 74 -7.33 3.25 -1.12
N PHE A 75 -6.56 3.59 -0.09
CA PHE A 75 -5.11 3.54 -0.19
C PHE A 75 -4.65 2.11 -0.50
N SER A 76 -5.19 1.14 0.23
CA SER A 76 -4.83 -0.26 0.01
C SER A 76 -5.17 -0.70 -1.41
N GLN A 77 -6.35 -0.33 -1.87
CA GLN A 77 -6.78 -0.72 -3.21
C GLN A 77 -5.95 -0.06 -4.31
N ARG A 78 -5.49 1.16 -4.07
CA ARG A 78 -4.65 1.84 -5.04
C ARG A 78 -3.36 1.07 -5.30
N PHE A 79 -2.87 0.37 -4.29
CA PHE A 79 -1.62 -0.37 -4.42
C PHE A 79 -1.83 -1.86 -4.69
N GLY A 80 -3.05 -2.23 -5.10
CA GLY A 80 -3.29 -3.57 -5.59
C GLY A 80 -3.88 -4.56 -4.60
N PHE A 81 -4.22 -4.09 -3.40
CA PHE A 81 -4.80 -4.98 -2.40
C PHE A 81 -6.31 -4.88 -2.40
N SER A 82 -6.98 -5.94 -1.99
CA SER A 82 -8.43 -5.92 -1.92
C SER A 82 -8.91 -5.07 -0.73
N GLY A 83 -8.08 -4.94 0.30
CA GLY A 83 -8.42 -4.14 1.45
C GLY A 83 -7.23 -4.01 2.38
N PHE A 84 -7.46 -3.38 3.53
CA PHE A 84 -6.37 -3.12 4.46
C PHE A 84 -5.77 -4.39 5.06
N SER A 85 -6.61 -5.39 5.35
CA SER A 85 -6.11 -6.61 5.98
C SER A 85 -5.06 -7.29 5.13
N GLU A 86 -5.25 -7.29 3.83
CA GLU A 86 -4.31 -7.91 2.92
C GLU A 86 -2.99 -7.15 2.92
N MET A 87 -3.07 -5.83 2.92
CA MET A 87 -1.87 -5.00 2.97
C MET A 87 -1.17 -5.17 4.32
N GLN A 88 -1.95 -5.25 5.39
CA GLN A 88 -1.39 -5.43 6.72
C GLN A 88 -0.63 -6.75 6.83
N ALA A 89 -1.14 -7.80 6.19
CA ALA A 89 -0.48 -9.09 6.22
C ALA A 89 0.91 -9.03 5.60
N LEU A 90 1.08 -8.18 4.60
CA LEU A 90 2.36 -8.02 3.95
C LEU A 90 3.41 -7.51 4.94
N PHE A 91 3.05 -6.54 5.75
CA PHE A 91 3.96 -6.03 6.77
C PHE A 91 4.22 -7.05 7.86
N ARG A 92 3.20 -7.80 8.24
CA ARG A 92 3.36 -8.84 9.25
C ARG A 92 4.30 -9.91 8.77
N ASP A 93 4.18 -10.32 7.52
CA ASP A 93 5.06 -11.33 6.95
C ASP A 93 6.50 -10.86 6.92
N ALA A 94 6.72 -9.61 6.55
CA ALA A 94 8.07 -9.07 6.51
C ALA A 94 8.71 -9.11 7.90
N TYR A 95 7.93 -8.82 8.92
CA TYR A 95 8.45 -8.80 10.27
C TYR A 95 8.80 -10.20 10.76
N THR A 96 7.94 -11.16 10.48
CA THR A 96 8.14 -12.51 11.00
C THR A 96 9.25 -13.26 10.28
N HIS A 97 9.62 -12.83 9.09
CA HIS A 97 10.64 -13.51 8.31
C HIS A 97 12.01 -12.84 8.39
N LYS A 98 12.20 -12.02 9.37
CA LYS A 98 13.52 -11.37 9.51
C LYS A 98 14.55 -12.29 10.10
#